data_31a5c6d7254db400c7d37692d53dbcf9
#
_entry.id   31a5c6d7254db400c7d37692d53dbcf9
#
_cell.length_a   1.000
_cell.length_b   1.000
_cell.length_c   1.000
_cell.angle_alpha   90.00
_cell.angle_beta   90.00
_cell.angle_gamma   90.00
#
_symmetry.space_group_name_H-M   'P 1'
#
loop_
_entity.id
_entity.type
_entity.pdbx_description
1 polymer ?
#
loop_
_entity_poly.entity_id
_entity_poly.type
_entity_poly.pdbx_seq_one_letter_code
_entity_poly.pdbx_strand_id
1 'polypeptide(L)'
;MAVSATSLPFSEQVEFFRRKLNLPTESWTDVYGREHDYAFVVAGANRDDLVRDFRQAVQKAIDDGGTLEAFRKDFDRIVAKHGWSYNGGRNWRSRVIYETNLRSSYMAGRYEQLMAVREQRPFWQYIHSDAVEFPRPEHQAWNGMILRWDDPWWQYHFPVNAWGCQCSVRALSMDDLVRMGRTGPDTAPPIVWEQRTIGQRSANGPRTVTVPQGIDPGFEYIPGRARLQSAVPLPRLDEELIPATAPGLPNRLASEPLPAPRPFPAERLLPDGLSDEAYVSSYLAEFGATLERPAVFRDVLGERLVMGKELFLERKSGQLKANKRGRGRWLRLLADALKAPDEVWVRLEWLGALGKAVVRRRYLARFQVAGEVQPALAVFEVGDDGWVGVTTFPPEDGAYVEGLRQGVRLYSREE
;
A
#
# COMPACT_ATOMS: atom_id res chain seq x y z
N MET A 1 -35.32 10.17 2.27
CA MET A 1 -35.03 10.66 3.64
C MET A 1 -33.60 11.13 3.62
N ALA A 2 -33.37 12.40 3.92
CA ALA A 2 -32.03 12.92 4.11
C ALA A 2 -31.41 12.22 5.33
N VAL A 3 -30.31 11.52 5.12
CA VAL A 3 -29.53 10.94 6.21
C VAL A 3 -28.96 12.12 6.99
N SER A 4 -29.47 12.33 8.20
CA SER A 4 -28.94 13.38 9.07
C SER A 4 -27.51 13.02 9.49
N ALA A 5 -26.65 14.04 9.50
CA ALA A 5 -25.22 13.95 9.84
C ALA A 5 -24.92 13.60 11.32
N THR A 6 -25.73 12.77 11.95
CA THR A 6 -25.52 12.25 13.31
C THR A 6 -25.08 10.79 13.31
N SER A 7 -24.77 10.20 12.14
CA SER A 7 -24.12 8.89 12.10
C SER A 7 -22.69 9.05 12.63
N LEU A 8 -22.29 8.20 13.55
CA LEU A 8 -20.92 8.07 14.04
C LEU A 8 -19.97 8.03 12.82
N PRO A 9 -18.83 8.74 12.84
CA PRO A 9 -17.87 8.70 11.75
C PRO A 9 -17.46 7.24 11.52
N PHE A 10 -17.37 6.85 10.26
CA PHE A 10 -16.90 5.52 9.87
C PHE A 10 -15.40 5.43 10.17
N SER A 11 -15.06 4.99 11.38
CA SER A 11 -13.72 5.05 11.95
C SER A 11 -12.67 4.36 11.07
N GLU A 12 -12.99 3.19 10.53
CA GLU A 12 -12.10 2.41 9.68
C GLU A 12 -11.79 3.14 8.36
N GLN A 13 -12.77 3.82 7.77
CA GLN A 13 -12.56 4.68 6.60
C GLN A 13 -11.64 5.86 6.92
N VAL A 14 -11.95 6.56 8.01
CA VAL A 14 -11.19 7.74 8.48
C VAL A 14 -9.75 7.36 8.76
N GLU A 15 -9.52 6.27 9.49
CA GLU A 15 -8.19 5.81 9.84
C GLU A 15 -7.42 5.33 8.61
N PHE A 16 -8.05 4.57 7.72
CA PHE A 16 -7.44 4.16 6.46
C PHE A 16 -6.97 5.36 5.64
N PHE A 17 -7.81 6.37 5.48
CA PHE A 17 -7.45 7.54 4.69
C PHE A 17 -6.35 8.40 5.36
N ARG A 18 -6.39 8.57 6.69
CA ARG A 18 -5.37 9.31 7.45
C ARG A 18 -3.97 8.73 7.34
N ARG A 19 -3.86 7.44 7.10
CA ARG A 19 -2.57 6.75 6.94
C ARG A 19 -1.97 6.83 5.53
N LYS A 20 -2.70 7.40 4.56
CA LYS A 20 -2.17 7.56 3.20
C LYS A 20 -1.08 8.63 3.18
N LEU A 21 -0.11 8.44 2.29
CA LEU A 21 1.01 9.32 2.09
C LEU A 21 0.75 10.22 0.88
N ASN A 22 1.10 11.49 0.99
CA ASN A 22 1.01 12.42 -0.12
C ASN A 22 2.12 12.13 -1.11
N LEU A 23 1.77 11.72 -2.32
CA LEU A 23 2.73 11.51 -3.39
C LEU A 23 2.41 12.41 -4.58
N PRO A 24 3.29 13.37 -4.92
CA PRO A 24 3.19 14.13 -6.17
C PRO A 24 3.28 13.19 -7.38
N THR A 25 2.41 13.39 -8.37
CA THR A 25 2.37 12.58 -9.60
C THR A 25 2.09 13.44 -10.82
N GLU A 26 2.61 13.03 -11.97
CA GLU A 26 2.33 13.66 -13.27
C GLU A 26 1.08 13.05 -13.91
N SER A 27 0.86 11.74 -13.70
CA SER A 27 -0.21 10.99 -14.35
C SER A 27 -0.90 10.05 -13.34
N TRP A 28 -2.16 9.68 -13.66
CA TRP A 28 -2.88 8.66 -12.90
C TRP A 28 -2.25 7.26 -13.01
N THR A 29 -1.41 7.03 -14.00
CA THR A 29 -0.70 5.77 -14.21
C THR A 29 0.56 5.62 -13.38
N ASP A 30 0.98 6.67 -12.66
CA ASP A 30 2.20 6.66 -11.84
C ASP A 30 2.01 5.82 -10.58
N VAL A 31 0.80 5.80 -10.03
CA VAL A 31 0.37 4.93 -8.93
C VAL A 31 -0.76 4.06 -9.46
N TYR A 32 -0.69 2.74 -9.26
CA TYR A 32 -1.61 1.81 -9.91
C TYR A 32 -2.10 0.72 -8.96
N GLY A 33 -3.41 0.41 -9.04
CA GLY A 33 -4.03 -0.67 -8.29
C GLY A 33 -3.85 -0.52 -6.77
N ARG A 34 -3.41 -1.58 -6.11
CA ARG A 34 -3.26 -1.67 -4.64
C ARG A 34 -2.27 -0.67 -4.02
N GLU A 35 -1.43 -0.02 -4.81
CA GLU A 35 -0.53 1.04 -4.31
C GLU A 35 -1.32 2.25 -3.80
N HIS A 36 -2.55 2.43 -4.27
CA HIS A 36 -3.48 3.41 -3.73
C HIS A 36 -3.88 3.15 -2.26
N ASP A 37 -3.64 1.96 -1.71
CA ASP A 37 -3.83 1.71 -0.29
C ASP A 37 -2.83 2.51 0.58
N TYR A 38 -1.67 2.84 0.05
CA TYR A 38 -0.61 3.57 0.75
C TYR A 38 -0.51 5.03 0.33
N ALA A 39 -0.87 5.36 -0.92
CA ALA A 39 -0.65 6.67 -1.50
C ALA A 39 -1.96 7.47 -1.65
N PHE A 40 -1.91 8.76 -1.28
CA PHE A 40 -2.86 9.76 -1.76
C PHE A 40 -2.22 10.51 -2.92
N VAL A 41 -2.87 10.47 -4.06
CA VAL A 41 -2.41 11.11 -5.28
C VAL A 41 -3.56 11.86 -5.96
N VAL A 42 -3.20 12.94 -6.63
CA VAL A 42 -4.08 13.64 -7.57
C VAL A 42 -3.30 13.76 -8.88
N ALA A 43 -3.69 13.04 -9.91
CA ALA A 43 -2.96 13.00 -11.17
C ALA A 43 -2.70 14.42 -11.72
N GLY A 44 -1.44 14.73 -12.04
CA GLY A 44 -1.00 16.06 -12.46
C GLY A 44 -0.78 17.05 -11.31
N ALA A 45 -1.02 16.68 -10.06
CA ALA A 45 -0.56 17.45 -8.91
C ALA A 45 0.87 17.01 -8.56
N ASN A 46 1.84 17.65 -9.18
CA ASN A 46 3.27 17.27 -9.12
C ASN A 46 4.05 18.03 -8.06
N ARG A 47 3.38 18.75 -7.15
CA ARG A 47 3.97 19.48 -6.03
C ARG A 47 3.38 19.02 -4.71
N ASP A 48 4.21 18.86 -3.70
CA ASP A 48 3.81 18.37 -2.39
C ASP A 48 2.76 19.27 -1.69
N ASP A 49 2.95 20.61 -1.78
CA ASP A 49 2.01 21.57 -1.18
C ASP A 49 0.60 21.50 -1.80
N LEU A 50 0.52 21.28 -3.11
CA LEU A 50 -0.73 21.10 -3.84
C LEU A 50 -1.43 19.79 -3.46
N VAL A 51 -0.67 18.68 -3.42
CA VAL A 51 -1.20 17.37 -3.01
C VAL A 51 -1.69 17.42 -1.57
N ARG A 52 -0.95 18.08 -0.68
CA ARG A 52 -1.33 18.25 0.73
C ARG A 52 -2.65 19.01 0.89
N ASP A 53 -2.84 20.09 0.15
CA ASP A 53 -4.08 20.87 0.21
C ASP A 53 -5.27 20.05 -0.30
N PHE A 54 -5.11 19.28 -1.38
CA PHE A 54 -6.16 18.36 -1.85
C PHE A 54 -6.44 17.26 -0.83
N ARG A 55 -5.41 16.70 -0.21
CA ARG A 55 -5.60 15.70 0.84
C ARG A 55 -6.42 16.24 2.01
N GLN A 56 -6.09 17.44 2.48
CA GLN A 56 -6.84 18.08 3.56
C GLN A 56 -8.32 18.30 3.19
N ALA A 57 -8.60 18.72 1.95
CA ALA A 57 -9.96 18.89 1.48
C ALA A 57 -10.74 17.57 1.42
N VAL A 58 -10.11 16.48 0.95
CA VAL A 58 -10.73 15.15 0.92
C VAL A 58 -10.87 14.59 2.34
N GLN A 59 -9.84 14.74 3.20
CA GLN A 59 -9.91 14.32 4.60
C GLN A 59 -11.09 14.99 5.33
N LYS A 60 -11.24 16.30 5.17
CA LYS A 60 -12.36 17.06 5.71
C LYS A 60 -13.71 16.51 5.22
N ALA A 61 -13.80 16.20 3.93
CA ALA A 61 -15.03 15.63 3.37
C ALA A 61 -15.37 14.25 3.98
N ILE A 62 -14.36 13.43 4.31
CA ILE A 62 -14.52 12.13 4.96
C ILE A 62 -14.90 12.32 6.44
N ASP A 63 -14.20 13.19 7.17
CA ASP A 63 -14.39 13.39 8.60
C ASP A 63 -15.75 14.03 8.92
N ASP A 64 -16.17 15.01 8.11
CA ASP A 64 -17.36 15.83 8.34
C ASP A 64 -18.60 15.36 7.53
N GLY A 65 -18.46 14.34 6.68
CA GLY A 65 -19.53 13.93 5.76
C GLY A 65 -19.84 15.00 4.70
N GLY A 66 -18.81 15.75 4.25
CA GLY A 66 -18.94 16.88 3.34
C GLY A 66 -19.48 16.48 1.96
N THR A 67 -20.32 17.34 1.36
CA THR A 67 -20.90 17.11 0.03
C THR A 67 -19.90 17.42 -1.09
N LEU A 68 -20.18 16.90 -2.30
CA LEU A 68 -19.40 17.25 -3.50
C LEU A 68 -19.38 18.75 -3.77
N GLU A 69 -20.49 19.47 -3.52
CA GLU A 69 -20.54 20.93 -3.70
C GLU A 69 -19.67 21.68 -2.69
N ALA A 70 -19.59 21.21 -1.47
CA ALA A 70 -18.66 21.75 -0.48
C ALA A 70 -17.20 21.52 -0.90
N PHE A 71 -16.88 20.30 -1.36
CA PHE A 71 -15.57 19.98 -1.90
C PHE A 71 -15.19 20.81 -3.13
N ARG A 72 -16.15 21.13 -4.02
CA ARG A 72 -15.91 21.99 -5.19
C ARG A 72 -15.48 23.40 -4.82
N LYS A 73 -15.96 23.93 -3.70
CA LYS A 73 -15.49 25.24 -3.20
C LYS A 73 -14.04 25.16 -2.75
N ASP A 74 -13.67 24.08 -2.08
CA ASP A 74 -12.28 23.83 -1.67
C ASP A 74 -11.38 23.59 -2.91
N PHE A 75 -11.85 22.83 -3.89
CA PHE A 75 -11.18 22.62 -5.17
C PHE A 75 -10.86 23.96 -5.89
N ASP A 76 -11.85 24.84 -6.05
CA ASP A 76 -11.67 26.13 -6.70
C ASP A 76 -10.63 26.99 -5.98
N ARG A 77 -10.67 27.01 -4.64
CA ARG A 77 -9.70 27.74 -3.81
C ARG A 77 -8.27 27.19 -3.97
N ILE A 78 -8.12 25.85 -3.99
CA ILE A 78 -6.83 25.20 -4.19
C ILE A 78 -6.27 25.50 -5.58
N VAL A 79 -7.09 25.38 -6.61
CA VAL A 79 -6.72 25.69 -7.99
C VAL A 79 -6.23 27.14 -8.10
N ALA A 80 -6.99 28.08 -7.54
CA ALA A 80 -6.63 29.50 -7.55
C ALA A 80 -5.34 29.79 -6.76
N LYS A 81 -5.19 29.19 -5.57
CA LYS A 81 -4.00 29.38 -4.70
C LYS A 81 -2.71 28.91 -5.38
N HIS A 82 -2.77 27.81 -6.09
CA HIS A 82 -1.57 27.18 -6.67
C HIS A 82 -1.39 27.48 -8.16
N GLY A 83 -2.31 28.16 -8.80
CA GLY A 83 -2.29 28.36 -10.26
C GLY A 83 -2.28 27.02 -11.03
N TRP A 84 -2.96 25.99 -10.49
CA TRP A 84 -2.88 24.65 -11.02
C TRP A 84 -3.63 24.50 -12.34
N SER A 85 -2.89 24.08 -13.38
CA SER A 85 -3.46 23.67 -14.66
C SER A 85 -3.69 22.16 -14.66
N TYR A 86 -4.89 21.74 -15.08
CA TYR A 86 -5.29 20.34 -15.05
C TYR A 86 -6.11 19.96 -16.29
N ASN A 87 -6.11 18.67 -16.61
CA ASN A 87 -6.89 18.12 -17.70
C ASN A 87 -8.36 17.90 -17.30
N GLY A 88 -9.28 18.13 -18.25
CA GLY A 88 -10.72 17.98 -18.06
C GLY A 88 -11.40 19.22 -17.49
N GLY A 89 -12.72 19.24 -17.53
CA GLY A 89 -13.50 20.34 -16.96
C GLY A 89 -13.56 20.27 -15.43
N ARG A 90 -13.75 21.45 -14.78
CA ARG A 90 -13.86 21.60 -13.32
C ARG A 90 -14.80 20.57 -12.66
N ASN A 91 -16.01 20.43 -13.20
CA ASN A 91 -17.04 19.57 -12.62
C ASN A 91 -16.65 18.09 -12.67
N TRP A 92 -16.09 17.64 -13.78
CA TRP A 92 -15.58 16.28 -13.92
C TRP A 92 -14.37 16.05 -13.02
N ARG A 93 -13.39 16.96 -13.04
CA ARG A 93 -12.15 16.81 -12.29
C ARG A 93 -12.38 16.77 -10.79
N SER A 94 -13.18 17.71 -10.26
CA SER A 94 -13.53 17.75 -8.84
C SER A 94 -14.31 16.51 -8.41
N ARG A 95 -15.24 16.02 -9.26
CA ARG A 95 -15.99 14.78 -8.99
C ARG A 95 -15.06 13.58 -8.92
N VAL A 96 -14.16 13.40 -9.89
CA VAL A 96 -13.23 12.26 -9.91
C VAL A 96 -12.35 12.23 -8.65
N ILE A 97 -11.78 13.37 -8.25
CA ILE A 97 -10.95 13.44 -7.03
C ILE A 97 -11.79 13.08 -5.79
N TYR A 98 -12.96 13.68 -5.66
CA TYR A 98 -13.84 13.48 -4.51
C TYR A 98 -14.36 12.02 -4.44
N GLU A 99 -15.09 11.57 -5.48
CA GLU A 99 -15.77 10.27 -5.46
C GLU A 99 -14.80 9.10 -5.37
N THR A 100 -13.69 9.13 -6.13
CA THR A 100 -12.73 8.02 -6.11
C THR A 100 -12.10 7.84 -4.74
N ASN A 101 -11.71 8.93 -4.08
CA ASN A 101 -11.09 8.85 -2.76
C ASN A 101 -12.11 8.46 -1.67
N LEU A 102 -13.32 9.03 -1.69
CA LEU A 102 -14.35 8.67 -0.73
C LEU A 102 -14.77 7.21 -0.87
N ARG A 103 -15.00 6.75 -2.11
CA ARG A 103 -15.49 5.38 -2.36
C ARG A 103 -14.42 4.33 -2.07
N SER A 104 -13.19 4.54 -2.52
CA SER A 104 -12.10 3.58 -2.24
C SER A 104 -11.77 3.50 -0.75
N SER A 105 -11.73 4.62 -0.03
CA SER A 105 -11.52 4.61 1.43
C SER A 105 -12.69 3.99 2.20
N TYR A 106 -13.94 4.26 1.76
CA TYR A 106 -15.13 3.61 2.31
C TYR A 106 -15.07 2.09 2.15
N MET A 107 -14.75 1.62 0.94
CA MET A 107 -14.67 0.17 0.67
C MET A 107 -13.47 -0.48 1.37
N ALA A 108 -12.38 0.25 1.61
CA ALA A 108 -11.28 -0.23 2.43
C ALA A 108 -11.72 -0.47 3.89
N GLY A 109 -12.43 0.47 4.50
CA GLY A 109 -13.02 0.28 5.82
C GLY A 109 -14.05 -0.84 5.86
N ARG A 110 -14.89 -0.95 4.81
CA ARG A 110 -15.84 -2.09 4.68
C ARG A 110 -15.13 -3.42 4.59
N TYR A 111 -14.03 -3.51 3.85
CA TYR A 111 -13.22 -4.74 3.80
C TYR A 111 -12.70 -5.14 5.19
N GLU A 112 -12.21 -4.18 5.97
CA GLU A 112 -11.77 -4.42 7.35
C GLU A 112 -12.92 -5.00 8.21
N GLN A 113 -14.11 -4.39 8.17
CA GLN A 113 -15.28 -4.88 8.88
C GLN A 113 -15.72 -6.28 8.43
N LEU A 114 -15.75 -6.52 7.10
CA LEU A 114 -16.11 -7.81 6.53
C LEU A 114 -15.14 -8.90 6.97
N MET A 115 -13.84 -8.60 7.00
CA MET A 115 -12.81 -9.53 7.46
C MET A 115 -12.90 -9.81 8.96
N ALA A 116 -13.31 -8.84 9.78
CA ALA A 116 -13.49 -9.02 11.21
C ALA A 116 -14.60 -10.02 11.55
N VAL A 117 -15.64 -10.10 10.72
CA VAL A 117 -16.82 -10.96 10.97
C VAL A 117 -16.86 -12.20 10.06
N ARG A 118 -15.81 -12.50 9.28
CA ARG A 118 -15.83 -13.54 8.24
C ARG A 118 -16.13 -14.95 8.74
N GLU A 119 -15.84 -15.25 10.00
CA GLU A 119 -16.11 -16.57 10.57
C GLU A 119 -17.60 -16.77 10.89
N GLN A 120 -18.26 -15.73 11.40
CA GLN A 120 -19.70 -15.75 11.69
C GLN A 120 -20.54 -15.45 10.45
N ARG A 121 -19.98 -14.69 9.49
CA ARG A 121 -20.64 -14.27 8.25
C ARG A 121 -19.75 -14.57 7.04
N PRO A 122 -19.58 -15.85 6.68
CA PRO A 122 -18.61 -16.28 5.70
C PRO A 122 -19.02 -16.02 4.24
N PHE A 123 -20.23 -15.51 3.99
CA PHE A 123 -20.72 -15.25 2.65
C PHE A 123 -20.79 -13.76 2.39
N TRP A 124 -20.30 -13.35 1.24
CA TRP A 124 -20.35 -11.96 0.80
C TRP A 124 -21.28 -11.83 -0.40
N GLN A 125 -22.15 -10.82 -0.35
CA GLN A 125 -23.04 -10.51 -1.45
C GLN A 125 -22.60 -9.23 -2.14
N TYR A 126 -22.44 -9.29 -3.47
CA TYR A 126 -22.22 -8.12 -4.31
C TYR A 126 -23.51 -7.30 -4.41
N ILE A 127 -23.43 -6.00 -4.24
CA ILE A 127 -24.57 -5.07 -4.32
C ILE A 127 -24.26 -4.01 -5.35
N HIS A 128 -25.02 -4.01 -6.45
CA HIS A 128 -25.00 -2.90 -7.39
C HIS A 128 -25.76 -1.71 -6.81
N SER A 129 -25.33 -0.50 -7.16
CA SER A 129 -26.01 0.76 -6.77
C SER A 129 -26.73 1.38 -7.96
N ASP A 130 -28.04 1.55 -7.86
CA ASP A 130 -28.85 2.24 -8.88
C ASP A 130 -28.62 3.77 -8.91
N ALA A 131 -27.82 4.30 -7.96
CA ALA A 131 -27.46 5.72 -7.92
C ALA A 131 -26.36 6.09 -8.94
N VAL A 132 -25.87 5.14 -9.72
CA VAL A 132 -24.86 5.38 -10.76
C VAL A 132 -25.53 5.93 -12.02
N GLU A 133 -25.05 7.08 -12.50
CA GLU A 133 -25.59 7.75 -13.69
C GLU A 133 -25.47 6.89 -14.98
N PHE A 134 -24.37 6.15 -15.10
CA PHE A 134 -24.08 5.25 -16.22
C PHE A 134 -23.71 3.86 -15.69
N PRO A 135 -24.73 3.00 -15.38
CA PRO A 135 -24.46 1.67 -14.84
C PRO A 135 -23.80 0.77 -15.89
N ARG A 136 -22.81 0.01 -15.45
CA ARG A 136 -22.15 -1.00 -16.29
C ARG A 136 -22.94 -2.29 -16.28
N PRO A 137 -23.18 -2.92 -17.46
CA PRO A 137 -23.92 -4.17 -17.55
C PRO A 137 -23.37 -5.29 -16.68
N GLU A 138 -22.04 -5.40 -16.61
CA GLU A 138 -21.37 -6.42 -15.80
C GLU A 138 -21.67 -6.22 -14.31
N HIS A 139 -21.61 -4.98 -13.80
CA HIS A 139 -21.92 -4.68 -12.40
C HIS A 139 -23.38 -4.95 -12.05
N GLN A 140 -24.29 -4.72 -13.00
CA GLN A 140 -25.71 -5.08 -12.84
C GLN A 140 -25.89 -6.60 -12.82
N ALA A 141 -25.19 -7.33 -13.70
CA ALA A 141 -25.25 -8.80 -13.74
C ALA A 141 -24.71 -9.45 -12.46
N TRP A 142 -23.75 -8.84 -11.78
CA TRP A 142 -23.21 -9.32 -10.50
C TRP A 142 -24.10 -9.00 -9.30
N ASN A 143 -25.11 -8.16 -9.47
CA ASN A 143 -25.96 -7.74 -8.36
C ASN A 143 -26.69 -8.93 -7.72
N GLY A 144 -26.57 -9.05 -6.42
CA GLY A 144 -27.20 -10.12 -5.63
C GLY A 144 -26.40 -11.42 -5.57
N MET A 145 -25.32 -11.57 -6.34
CA MET A 145 -24.46 -12.74 -6.30
C MET A 145 -23.82 -12.91 -4.91
N ILE A 146 -23.88 -14.13 -4.38
CA ILE A 146 -23.36 -14.47 -3.05
C ILE A 146 -22.25 -15.51 -3.20
N LEU A 147 -21.04 -15.18 -2.77
CA LEU A 147 -19.88 -16.06 -2.79
C LEU A 147 -19.28 -16.17 -1.38
N ARG A 148 -18.47 -17.21 -1.14
CA ARG A 148 -17.65 -17.24 0.08
C ARG A 148 -16.67 -16.07 0.08
N TRP A 149 -16.32 -15.58 1.28
CA TRP A 149 -15.39 -14.46 1.47
C TRP A 149 -14.00 -14.72 0.87
N ASP A 150 -13.56 -15.97 0.80
CA ASP A 150 -12.28 -16.43 0.27
C ASP A 150 -12.32 -16.86 -1.19
N ASP A 151 -13.45 -16.69 -1.87
CA ASP A 151 -13.55 -17.00 -3.31
C ASP A 151 -12.58 -16.13 -4.10
N PRO A 152 -11.75 -16.75 -5.00
CA PRO A 152 -10.76 -16.03 -5.80
C PRO A 152 -11.34 -14.90 -6.67
N TRP A 153 -12.61 -14.98 -7.01
CA TRP A 153 -13.32 -13.96 -7.79
C TRP A 153 -13.25 -12.58 -7.14
N TRP A 154 -13.33 -12.51 -5.79
CA TRP A 154 -13.24 -11.25 -5.04
C TRP A 154 -11.90 -10.55 -5.20
N GLN A 155 -10.84 -11.27 -5.52
CA GLN A 155 -9.51 -10.69 -5.66
C GLN A 155 -9.50 -9.51 -6.63
N TYR A 156 -10.34 -9.56 -7.67
CA TYR A 156 -10.41 -8.56 -8.74
C TYR A 156 -11.73 -7.80 -8.78
N HIS A 157 -12.81 -8.38 -8.23
CA HIS A 157 -14.17 -7.85 -8.39
C HIS A 157 -14.75 -7.24 -7.11
N PHE A 158 -13.96 -7.16 -6.06
CA PHE A 158 -14.38 -6.43 -4.86
C PHE A 158 -14.47 -4.93 -5.18
N PRO A 159 -15.61 -4.25 -4.93
CA PRO A 159 -15.75 -2.82 -5.24
C PRO A 159 -14.69 -1.97 -4.47
N VAL A 160 -14.21 -0.90 -5.08
CA VAL A 160 -14.64 -0.13 -6.25
C VAL A 160 -14.04 -0.74 -7.51
N ASN A 161 -14.85 -1.01 -8.51
CA ASN A 161 -14.43 -1.72 -9.73
C ASN A 161 -14.13 -0.79 -10.92
N ALA A 162 -14.45 0.50 -10.82
CA ALA A 162 -14.33 1.43 -11.93
C ALA A 162 -14.48 2.89 -11.47
N TRP A 163 -14.14 3.81 -12.35
CA TRP A 163 -14.42 5.23 -12.14
C TRP A 163 -15.91 5.47 -11.94
N GLY A 164 -16.28 6.16 -10.83
CA GLY A 164 -17.67 6.44 -10.48
C GLY A 164 -18.48 5.24 -9.99
N CYS A 165 -17.87 4.07 -9.81
CA CYS A 165 -18.54 2.90 -9.25
C CYS A 165 -19.01 3.15 -7.81
N GLN A 166 -20.28 2.81 -7.52
CA GLN A 166 -20.90 2.92 -6.20
C GLN A 166 -21.36 1.57 -5.65
N CYS A 167 -20.94 0.47 -6.25
CA CYS A 167 -21.22 -0.88 -5.76
C CYS A 167 -20.62 -1.11 -4.37
N SER A 168 -21.15 -2.10 -3.66
CA SER A 168 -20.74 -2.44 -2.31
C SER A 168 -20.83 -3.95 -2.05
N VAL A 169 -20.41 -4.36 -0.86
CA VAL A 169 -20.47 -5.75 -0.39
C VAL A 169 -21.08 -5.80 1.00
N ARG A 170 -21.93 -6.78 1.26
CA ARG A 170 -22.41 -7.09 2.62
C ARG A 170 -22.09 -8.52 3.01
N ALA A 171 -21.84 -8.73 4.31
CA ALA A 171 -21.62 -10.06 4.88
C ALA A 171 -22.95 -10.71 5.26
N LEU A 172 -23.05 -12.01 5.00
CA LEU A 172 -24.21 -12.85 5.29
C LEU A 172 -23.76 -14.10 6.08
N SER A 173 -24.57 -14.50 7.05
CA SER A 173 -24.44 -15.79 7.74
C SER A 173 -25.17 -16.90 6.96
N MET A 174 -25.01 -18.16 7.40
CA MET A 174 -25.80 -19.27 6.84
C MET A 174 -27.28 -19.07 7.10
N ASP A 175 -27.66 -18.56 8.27
CA ASP A 175 -29.06 -18.28 8.60
C ASP A 175 -29.67 -17.19 7.70
N ASP A 176 -28.85 -16.20 7.28
CA ASP A 176 -29.30 -15.21 6.30
C ASP A 176 -29.61 -15.87 4.95
N LEU A 177 -28.76 -16.80 4.48
CA LEU A 177 -29.00 -17.56 3.25
C LEU A 177 -30.31 -18.38 3.34
N VAL A 178 -30.50 -19.08 4.45
CA VAL A 178 -31.71 -19.86 4.69
C VAL A 178 -32.97 -18.96 4.66
N ARG A 179 -32.93 -17.80 5.32
CA ARG A 179 -34.04 -16.82 5.26
C ARG A 179 -34.29 -16.27 3.86
N MET A 180 -33.29 -16.27 3.01
CA MET A 180 -33.41 -15.91 1.58
C MET A 180 -33.85 -17.09 0.69
N GLY A 181 -34.15 -18.25 1.28
CA GLY A 181 -34.53 -19.47 0.55
C GLY A 181 -33.38 -20.15 -0.19
N ARG A 182 -32.14 -19.91 0.24
CA ARG A 182 -30.93 -20.46 -0.38
C ARG A 182 -30.33 -21.57 0.49
N THR A 183 -29.76 -22.57 -0.15
CA THR A 183 -29.07 -23.70 0.51
C THR A 183 -27.53 -23.48 0.60
N GLY A 184 -27.01 -22.51 -0.09
CA GLY A 184 -25.57 -22.19 -0.12
C GLY A 184 -25.25 -20.98 -0.99
N PRO A 185 -23.95 -20.67 -1.16
CA PRO A 185 -23.50 -19.60 -2.05
C PRO A 185 -23.70 -19.98 -3.53
N ASP A 186 -23.62 -18.96 -4.37
CA ASP A 186 -23.57 -19.12 -5.81
C ASP A 186 -22.17 -19.65 -6.25
N THR A 187 -22.07 -20.02 -7.51
CA THR A 187 -20.79 -20.30 -8.17
C THR A 187 -20.32 -19.04 -8.89
N ALA A 188 -19.09 -18.66 -8.66
CA ALA A 188 -18.50 -17.51 -9.34
C ALA A 188 -18.47 -17.72 -10.86
N PRO A 189 -18.79 -16.70 -11.66
CA PRO A 189 -18.60 -16.76 -13.10
C PRO A 189 -17.09 -16.81 -13.42
N PRO A 190 -16.72 -17.39 -14.58
CA PRO A 190 -15.33 -17.37 -15.03
C PRO A 190 -14.85 -15.94 -15.23
N ILE A 191 -13.58 -15.68 -14.86
CA ILE A 191 -12.98 -14.37 -15.09
C ILE A 191 -12.53 -14.27 -16.54
N VAL A 192 -13.16 -13.38 -17.29
CA VAL A 192 -12.78 -13.05 -18.65
C VAL A 192 -11.77 -11.90 -18.62
N TRP A 193 -10.58 -12.12 -19.19
CA TRP A 193 -9.51 -11.14 -19.22
C TRP A 193 -9.49 -10.39 -20.54
N GLU A 194 -9.27 -9.08 -20.48
CA GLU A 194 -9.12 -8.23 -21.64
C GLU A 194 -7.87 -7.35 -21.54
N GLN A 195 -7.34 -6.99 -22.70
CA GLN A 195 -6.21 -6.06 -22.77
C GLN A 195 -6.70 -4.63 -22.98
N ARG A 196 -6.16 -3.72 -22.19
CA ARG A 196 -6.46 -2.27 -22.25
C ARG A 196 -5.17 -1.47 -22.38
N THR A 197 -5.13 -0.54 -23.31
CA THR A 197 -4.00 0.42 -23.40
C THR A 197 -4.30 1.64 -22.55
N ILE A 198 -3.41 1.94 -21.62
CA ILE A 198 -3.50 3.07 -20.70
C ILE A 198 -2.31 4.01 -20.86
N GLY A 199 -2.40 5.22 -20.30
CA GLY A 199 -1.26 6.13 -20.23
C GLY A 199 -0.89 6.82 -21.55
N GLN A 200 -1.80 6.92 -22.52
CA GLN A 200 -1.54 7.59 -23.80
C GLN A 200 -1.02 9.04 -23.65
N ARG A 201 -1.37 9.70 -22.55
CA ARG A 201 -0.92 11.06 -22.21
C ARG A 201 0.03 11.10 -21.02
N SER A 202 0.51 9.94 -20.58
CA SER A 202 1.48 9.85 -19.48
C SER A 202 2.88 10.20 -20.00
N ALA A 203 3.67 10.84 -19.16
CA ALA A 203 5.09 11.09 -19.45
C ALA A 203 5.87 9.78 -19.71
N ASN A 204 5.45 8.67 -19.08
CA ASN A 204 6.03 7.35 -19.25
C ASN A 204 5.52 6.60 -20.50
N GLY A 205 4.66 7.25 -21.29
CA GLY A 205 4.08 6.67 -22.50
C GLY A 205 2.95 5.65 -22.26
N PRO A 206 2.35 5.15 -23.36
CA PRO A 206 1.30 4.15 -23.29
C PRO A 206 1.84 2.78 -22.88
N ARG A 207 1.04 2.03 -22.11
CA ARG A 207 1.30 0.61 -21.81
C ARG A 207 0.03 -0.20 -21.88
N THR A 208 0.15 -1.48 -22.20
CA THR A 208 -0.95 -2.43 -22.19
C THR A 208 -1.01 -3.13 -20.85
N VAL A 209 -2.20 -3.18 -20.26
CA VAL A 209 -2.51 -3.90 -19.01
C VAL A 209 -3.59 -4.94 -19.29
N THR A 210 -3.58 -6.03 -18.54
CA THR A 210 -4.61 -7.06 -18.62
C THR A 210 -5.51 -6.94 -17.39
N VAL A 211 -6.80 -6.74 -17.61
CA VAL A 211 -7.80 -6.53 -16.56
C VAL A 211 -8.99 -7.46 -16.78
N PRO A 212 -9.75 -7.83 -15.74
CA PRO A 212 -11.01 -8.54 -15.93
C PRO A 212 -12.04 -7.65 -16.62
N GLN A 213 -12.88 -8.27 -17.45
CA GLN A 213 -14.01 -7.58 -18.07
C GLN A 213 -14.92 -6.94 -17.00
N GLY A 214 -15.36 -5.72 -17.25
CA GLY A 214 -16.16 -4.93 -16.31
C GLY A 214 -15.34 -4.18 -15.25
N ILE A 215 -14.02 -4.38 -15.19
CA ILE A 215 -13.13 -3.68 -14.26
C ILE A 215 -12.31 -2.64 -15.02
N ASP A 216 -12.36 -1.38 -14.59
CA ASP A 216 -11.51 -0.35 -15.18
C ASP A 216 -10.04 -0.56 -14.74
N PRO A 217 -9.05 -0.31 -15.63
CA PRO A 217 -7.65 -0.40 -15.27
C PRO A 217 -7.28 0.41 -14.02
N GLY A 218 -6.62 -0.25 -13.06
CA GLY A 218 -6.26 0.31 -11.77
C GLY A 218 -7.26 0.02 -10.65
N PHE A 219 -8.37 -0.66 -10.93
CA PHE A 219 -9.37 -1.08 -9.95
C PHE A 219 -9.42 -2.60 -9.72
N GLU A 220 -8.55 -3.37 -10.35
CA GLU A 220 -8.45 -4.82 -10.21
C GLU A 220 -7.76 -5.24 -8.90
N TYR A 221 -8.21 -4.71 -7.77
CA TYR A 221 -7.68 -5.02 -6.44
C TYR A 221 -8.74 -4.81 -5.36
N ILE A 222 -8.50 -5.32 -4.17
CA ILE A 222 -9.36 -5.08 -3.01
C ILE A 222 -8.83 -3.86 -2.23
N PRO A 223 -9.55 -2.72 -2.17
CA PRO A 223 -9.16 -1.58 -1.36
C PRO A 223 -8.97 -1.96 0.12
N GLY A 224 -7.86 -1.54 0.70
CA GLY A 224 -7.50 -1.79 2.09
C GLY A 224 -6.85 -3.14 2.37
N ARG A 225 -6.91 -4.10 1.44
CA ARG A 225 -6.36 -5.44 1.64
C ARG A 225 -4.85 -5.42 1.88
N ALA A 226 -4.11 -4.64 1.10
CA ALA A 226 -2.67 -4.54 1.24
C ALA A 226 -2.27 -4.06 2.65
N ARG A 227 -3.04 -3.15 3.25
CA ARG A 227 -2.79 -2.68 4.62
C ARG A 227 -3.20 -3.67 5.70
N LEU A 228 -4.30 -4.42 5.51
CA LEU A 228 -4.73 -5.43 6.48
C LEU A 228 -3.84 -6.66 6.49
N GLN A 229 -3.40 -7.07 5.33
CA GLN A 229 -2.52 -8.23 5.20
C GLN A 229 -1.08 -7.86 5.49
N SER A 230 -0.78 -6.53 5.48
CA SER A 230 0.56 -5.97 5.50
C SER A 230 1.53 -6.97 4.88
N ALA A 231 1.72 -6.78 3.64
CA ALA A 231 2.28 -7.74 2.72
C ALA A 231 3.36 -8.60 3.35
N VAL A 232 3.11 -9.89 3.46
CA VAL A 232 4.22 -10.82 3.27
C VAL A 232 4.78 -10.43 1.90
N PRO A 233 5.97 -9.87 1.85
CA PRO A 233 6.50 -9.42 0.58
C PRO A 233 6.63 -10.63 -0.33
N LEU A 234 5.93 -10.59 -1.46
CA LEU A 234 6.16 -11.62 -2.48
C LEU A 234 7.64 -11.55 -2.88
N PRO A 235 8.30 -12.70 -3.06
CA PRO A 235 9.69 -12.76 -3.48
C PRO A 235 9.87 -11.93 -4.76
N ARG A 236 10.91 -11.13 -4.79
CA ARG A 236 11.21 -10.22 -5.87
C ARG A 236 11.69 -10.94 -7.14
N LEU A 237 11.38 -10.38 -8.31
CA LEU A 237 12.17 -10.61 -9.52
C LEU A 237 13.55 -9.98 -9.29
N ASP A 238 14.64 -10.74 -9.65
CA ASP A 238 16.03 -10.27 -9.57
C ASP A 238 16.34 -9.21 -10.66
N GLU A 239 15.55 -8.18 -10.74
CA GLU A 239 15.79 -7.05 -11.63
C GLU A 239 16.51 -5.96 -10.86
N GLU A 240 17.58 -5.45 -11.42
CA GLU A 240 18.26 -4.27 -10.88
C GLU A 240 17.26 -3.13 -10.77
N LEU A 241 17.12 -2.59 -9.56
CA LEU A 241 16.33 -1.39 -9.34
C LEU A 241 17.02 -0.24 -10.06
N ILE A 242 16.41 0.21 -11.13
CA ILE A 242 16.74 1.52 -11.66
C ILE A 242 16.13 2.52 -10.67
N PRO A 243 16.93 3.33 -9.97
CA PRO A 243 16.39 4.39 -9.14
C PRO A 243 15.46 5.21 -10.01
N ALA A 244 14.21 5.34 -9.63
CA ALA A 244 13.31 6.24 -10.33
C ALA A 244 13.86 7.66 -10.11
N THR A 245 14.58 8.17 -11.08
CA THR A 245 14.73 9.60 -11.26
C THR A 245 13.34 10.08 -11.74
N ALA A 246 12.41 10.17 -10.81
CA ALA A 246 11.15 10.84 -11.11
C ALA A 246 11.49 12.32 -11.30
N PRO A 247 11.39 12.84 -12.53
CA PRO A 247 11.53 14.27 -12.74
C PRO A 247 10.41 14.94 -11.94
N GLY A 248 10.73 15.87 -11.07
CA GLY A 248 9.73 16.67 -10.35
C GLY A 248 9.41 16.26 -8.92
N LEU A 249 10.17 15.38 -8.28
CA LEU A 249 10.11 15.30 -6.83
C LEU A 249 10.41 16.69 -6.22
N PRO A 250 9.59 17.13 -5.24
CA PRO A 250 9.75 18.47 -4.67
C PRO A 250 11.19 18.69 -4.19
N ASN A 251 11.66 19.92 -4.31
CA ASN A 251 12.98 20.33 -3.84
C ASN A 251 13.19 19.80 -2.45
N ARG A 252 14.18 18.94 -2.32
CA ARG A 252 14.51 18.28 -1.06
C ARG A 252 15.09 19.34 -0.13
N LEU A 253 14.49 19.48 1.05
CA LEU A 253 15.15 20.18 2.14
C LEU A 253 16.40 19.41 2.55
N ALA A 254 17.45 20.12 2.98
CA ALA A 254 18.64 19.49 3.54
C ALA A 254 18.21 18.51 4.65
N SER A 255 18.72 17.28 4.59
CA SER A 255 18.39 16.28 5.60
C SER A 255 19.04 16.68 6.93
N GLU A 256 18.26 16.61 8.00
CA GLU A 256 18.82 16.71 9.36
C GLU A 256 19.85 15.61 9.59
N PRO A 257 20.87 15.81 10.44
CA PRO A 257 21.77 14.74 10.82
C PRO A 257 21.03 13.52 11.33
N LEU A 258 21.51 12.32 11.01
CA LEU A 258 20.97 11.11 11.62
C LEU A 258 21.31 11.11 13.12
N PRO A 259 20.41 10.57 13.97
CA PRO A 259 20.68 10.40 15.40
C PRO A 259 21.97 9.60 15.65
N ALA A 260 22.58 9.74 16.81
CA ALA A 260 23.79 8.99 17.14
C ALA A 260 23.58 7.47 17.00
N PRO A 261 24.59 6.71 16.50
CA PRO A 261 24.48 5.25 16.37
C PRO A 261 24.23 4.61 17.73
N ARG A 262 23.31 3.64 17.78
CA ARG A 262 23.02 2.89 18.99
C ARG A 262 24.03 1.78 19.24
N PRO A 263 24.41 1.50 20.48
CA PRO A 263 25.27 0.38 20.77
C PRO A 263 24.56 -0.93 20.43
N PHE A 264 25.30 -1.87 19.82
CA PHE A 264 24.85 -3.23 19.57
C PHE A 264 25.86 -4.22 20.16
N PRO A 265 25.45 -5.06 21.11
CA PRO A 265 26.35 -6.02 21.75
C PRO A 265 26.91 -7.03 20.74
N ALA A 266 28.22 -7.19 20.68
CA ALA A 266 28.88 -8.07 19.71
C ALA A 266 28.46 -9.55 19.90
N GLU A 267 28.13 -9.97 21.11
CA GLU A 267 27.61 -11.31 21.44
C GLU A 267 26.23 -11.61 20.85
N ARG A 268 25.48 -10.59 20.41
CA ARG A 268 24.23 -10.78 19.69
C ARG A 268 24.42 -11.04 18.20
N LEU A 269 25.61 -10.82 17.65
CA LEU A 269 25.92 -11.24 16.29
C LEU A 269 25.83 -12.76 16.19
N LEU A 270 25.29 -13.25 15.08
CA LEU A 270 25.21 -14.68 14.85
C LEU A 270 26.58 -15.23 14.41
N PRO A 271 26.94 -16.46 14.79
CA PRO A 271 28.16 -17.11 14.33
C PRO A 271 28.20 -17.22 12.81
N ASP A 272 29.41 -17.16 12.23
CA ASP A 272 29.60 -17.46 10.83
C ASP A 272 29.42 -18.97 10.55
N GLY A 273 28.98 -19.31 9.35
CA GLY A 273 28.87 -20.70 8.90
C GLY A 273 27.59 -21.43 9.33
N LEU A 274 26.60 -20.73 9.88
CA LEU A 274 25.28 -21.33 10.13
C LEU A 274 24.56 -21.60 8.80
N SER A 275 23.62 -22.55 8.82
CA SER A 275 22.72 -22.79 7.69
C SER A 275 21.78 -21.60 7.49
N ASP A 276 21.28 -21.42 6.28
CA ASP A 276 20.27 -20.37 6.00
C ASP A 276 19.03 -20.51 6.89
N GLU A 277 18.60 -21.74 7.18
CA GLU A 277 17.50 -22.02 8.10
C GLU A 277 17.79 -21.54 9.53
N ALA A 278 19.02 -21.76 10.04
CA ALA A 278 19.39 -21.32 11.38
C ALA A 278 19.46 -19.78 11.46
N TYR A 279 19.98 -19.13 10.43
CA TYR A 279 19.98 -17.68 10.33
C TYR A 279 18.56 -17.11 10.31
N VAL A 280 17.68 -17.66 9.45
CA VAL A 280 16.28 -17.21 9.33
C VAL A 280 15.53 -17.45 10.63
N SER A 281 15.68 -18.63 11.25
CA SER A 281 15.03 -18.94 12.53
C SER A 281 15.44 -17.95 13.62
N SER A 282 16.74 -17.59 13.66
CA SER A 282 17.24 -16.60 14.63
C SER A 282 16.65 -15.20 14.42
N TYR A 283 16.43 -14.79 13.16
CA TYR A 283 15.73 -13.53 12.84
C TYR A 283 14.25 -13.59 13.22
N LEU A 284 13.56 -14.66 12.83
CA LEU A 284 12.13 -14.82 13.08
C LEU A 284 11.80 -14.88 14.57
N ALA A 285 12.67 -15.52 15.37
CA ALA A 285 12.53 -15.57 16.82
C ALA A 285 12.48 -14.19 17.48
N GLU A 286 13.15 -13.19 16.90
CA GLU A 286 13.10 -11.79 17.36
C GLU A 286 11.69 -11.17 17.30
N PHE A 287 10.79 -11.76 16.51
CA PHE A 287 9.39 -11.35 16.34
C PHE A 287 8.39 -12.39 16.87
N GLY A 288 8.86 -13.44 17.55
CA GLY A 288 8.00 -14.53 18.00
C GLY A 288 7.46 -15.43 16.88
N ALA A 289 8.08 -15.39 15.71
CA ALA A 289 7.76 -16.22 14.55
C ALA A 289 8.67 -17.43 14.43
N THR A 290 8.24 -18.46 13.70
CA THR A 290 9.04 -19.62 13.31
C THR A 290 9.01 -19.83 11.80
N LEU A 291 9.76 -20.81 11.29
CA LEU A 291 9.72 -21.14 9.85
C LEU A 291 8.34 -21.61 9.38
N GLU A 292 7.55 -22.22 10.27
CA GLU A 292 6.22 -22.76 9.95
C GLU A 292 5.08 -21.81 10.33
N ARG A 293 5.34 -20.90 11.27
CA ARG A 293 4.31 -20.03 11.82
C ARG A 293 4.78 -18.57 11.81
N PRO A 294 4.30 -17.77 10.84
CA PRO A 294 4.58 -16.35 10.80
C PRO A 294 3.90 -15.61 11.96
N ALA A 295 4.45 -14.45 12.31
CA ALA A 295 3.88 -13.53 13.29
C ALA A 295 3.62 -12.16 12.67
N VAL A 296 2.65 -11.43 13.20
CA VAL A 296 2.36 -10.04 12.81
C VAL A 296 3.10 -9.12 13.77
N PHE A 297 4.02 -8.34 13.22
CA PHE A 297 4.72 -7.27 13.91
C PHE A 297 4.09 -5.91 13.58
N ARG A 298 3.93 -5.03 14.57
CA ARG A 298 3.55 -3.64 14.33
C ARG A 298 4.79 -2.75 14.44
N ASP A 299 5.05 -2.02 13.39
CA ASP A 299 6.17 -1.09 13.34
C ASP A 299 5.91 0.19 14.14
N VAL A 300 6.89 1.10 14.15
CA VAL A 300 6.80 2.40 14.84
C VAL A 300 5.70 3.31 14.30
N LEU A 301 5.20 3.04 13.11
CA LEU A 301 4.08 3.76 12.48
C LEU A 301 2.72 3.12 12.80
N GLY A 302 2.71 2.00 13.54
CA GLY A 302 1.53 1.20 13.81
C GLY A 302 1.10 0.31 12.64
N GLU A 303 1.90 0.26 11.56
CA GLU A 303 1.63 -0.58 10.40
C GLU A 303 1.99 -2.05 10.71
N ARG A 304 1.25 -2.97 10.09
CA ARG A 304 1.46 -4.40 10.28
C ARG A 304 2.47 -4.94 9.28
N LEU A 305 3.45 -5.67 9.76
CA LEU A 305 4.39 -6.42 8.95
C LEU A 305 4.30 -7.90 9.31
N VAL A 306 4.18 -8.77 8.32
CA VAL A 306 4.17 -10.22 8.55
C VAL A 306 5.60 -10.74 8.51
N MET A 307 6.08 -11.24 9.63
CA MET A 307 7.40 -11.86 9.77
C MET A 307 7.28 -13.36 9.55
N GLY A 308 7.80 -13.84 8.42
CA GLY A 308 7.77 -15.24 8.03
C GLY A 308 8.98 -15.62 7.18
N LYS A 309 9.17 -16.91 6.93
CA LYS A 309 10.28 -17.41 6.10
C LYS A 309 10.28 -16.87 4.68
N GLU A 310 9.11 -16.46 4.21
CA GLU A 310 8.89 -15.89 2.87
C GLU A 310 9.75 -14.65 2.62
N LEU A 311 10.15 -13.94 3.68
CA LEU A 311 11.09 -12.82 3.62
C LEU A 311 12.48 -13.22 3.07
N PHE A 312 12.83 -14.50 3.16
CA PHE A 312 14.15 -15.03 2.84
C PHE A 312 14.13 -16.05 1.70
N LEU A 313 13.00 -16.26 1.06
CA LEU A 313 12.90 -17.19 -0.07
C LEU A 313 13.50 -16.58 -1.34
N GLU A 314 14.41 -17.29 -1.97
CA GLU A 314 14.86 -16.96 -3.33
C GLU A 314 13.77 -17.34 -4.32
N ARG A 315 13.34 -16.40 -5.13
CA ARG A 315 12.19 -16.58 -6.03
C ARG A 315 12.37 -17.70 -7.06
N LYS A 316 13.59 -17.88 -7.57
CA LYS A 316 13.85 -18.89 -8.61
C LYS A 316 13.88 -20.31 -8.07
N SER A 317 14.49 -20.50 -6.91
CA SER A 317 14.70 -21.84 -6.32
C SER A 317 13.65 -22.18 -5.25
N GLY A 318 12.95 -21.21 -4.69
CA GLY A 318 12.09 -21.41 -3.52
C GLY A 318 12.85 -21.78 -2.24
N GLN A 319 14.18 -21.71 -2.26
CA GLN A 319 15.03 -22.06 -1.11
C GLN A 319 15.29 -20.82 -0.25
N LEU A 320 15.53 -21.06 1.02
CA LEU A 320 15.95 -20.01 1.95
C LEU A 320 17.34 -19.50 1.56
N LYS A 321 17.53 -18.19 1.63
CA LYS A 321 18.78 -17.50 1.30
C LYS A 321 19.00 -16.31 2.21
N ALA A 322 19.66 -16.55 3.32
CA ALA A 322 19.93 -15.54 4.36
C ALA A 322 21.37 -15.04 4.34
N ASN A 323 22.32 -15.91 3.99
CA ASN A 323 23.76 -15.62 4.12
C ASN A 323 24.44 -15.18 2.83
N LYS A 324 23.77 -14.42 1.96
CA LYS A 324 24.42 -13.85 0.77
C LYS A 324 25.49 -12.84 1.17
N ARG A 325 26.76 -13.10 0.84
CA ARG A 325 27.92 -12.21 1.13
C ARG A 325 28.15 -11.97 2.64
N GLY A 326 27.96 -13.00 3.50
CA GLY A 326 28.23 -12.90 4.93
C GLY A 326 27.20 -12.11 5.75
N ARG A 327 26.00 -11.84 5.17
CA ARG A 327 24.97 -11.06 5.89
C ARG A 327 24.27 -11.80 7.01
N GLY A 328 24.36 -13.12 7.02
CA GLY A 328 23.67 -13.95 8.01
C GLY A 328 23.97 -13.54 9.45
N ARG A 329 25.23 -13.24 9.76
CA ARG A 329 25.66 -12.81 11.11
C ARG A 329 24.95 -11.55 11.63
N TRP A 330 24.44 -10.69 10.73
CA TRP A 330 23.85 -9.39 11.03
C TRP A 330 22.31 -9.41 11.15
N LEU A 331 21.66 -10.57 11.03
CA LEU A 331 20.21 -10.62 10.95
C LEU A 331 19.50 -10.13 12.22
N ARG A 332 20.08 -10.32 13.40
CA ARG A 332 19.51 -9.76 14.65
C ARG A 332 19.59 -8.23 14.68
N LEU A 333 20.68 -7.67 14.18
CA LEU A 333 20.82 -6.22 14.05
C LEU A 333 19.78 -5.65 13.07
N LEU A 334 19.48 -6.39 11.99
CA LEU A 334 18.40 -6.03 11.08
C LEU A 334 17.02 -6.08 11.77
N ALA A 335 16.78 -7.06 12.62
CA ALA A 335 15.54 -7.12 13.39
C ALA A 335 15.39 -5.91 14.33
N ASP A 336 16.48 -5.50 14.99
CA ASP A 336 16.49 -4.29 15.83
C ASP A 336 16.25 -3.01 15.02
N ALA A 337 16.79 -2.94 13.79
CA ALA A 337 16.54 -1.81 12.89
C ALA A 337 15.06 -1.67 12.51
N LEU A 338 14.35 -2.79 12.38
CA LEU A 338 12.93 -2.79 12.07
C LEU A 338 12.07 -2.46 13.29
N LYS A 339 12.47 -2.97 14.48
CA LYS A 339 11.76 -2.70 15.74
C LYS A 339 11.90 -1.25 16.20
N ALA A 340 13.06 -0.68 15.99
CA ALA A 340 13.39 0.66 16.46
C ALA A 340 14.29 1.37 15.43
N PRO A 341 13.77 1.82 14.31
CA PRO A 341 14.53 2.51 13.28
C PRO A 341 14.99 3.91 13.77
N ASP A 342 16.03 4.44 13.16
CA ASP A 342 16.39 5.85 13.31
C ASP A 342 15.47 6.71 12.45
N GLU A 343 15.18 6.24 11.24
CA GLU A 343 14.25 6.90 10.33
C GLU A 343 13.44 5.88 9.54
N VAL A 344 12.21 6.27 9.19
CA VAL A 344 11.38 5.53 8.22
C VAL A 344 11.02 6.46 7.07
N TRP A 345 11.34 6.04 5.88
CA TRP A 345 11.09 6.76 4.63
C TRP A 345 10.14 5.99 3.74
N VAL A 346 9.34 6.72 2.96
CA VAL A 346 8.54 6.16 1.88
C VAL A 346 8.85 6.91 0.61
N ARG A 347 9.04 6.16 -0.47
CA ARG A 347 9.21 6.72 -1.79
C ARG A 347 8.36 5.99 -2.83
N LEU A 348 8.08 6.68 -3.91
CA LEU A 348 7.60 6.11 -5.14
C LEU A 348 8.81 5.67 -5.98
N GLU A 349 8.81 4.42 -6.42
CA GLU A 349 9.88 3.86 -7.22
C GLU A 349 9.29 3.34 -8.54
N TRP A 350 9.89 3.72 -9.66
CA TRP A 350 9.48 3.25 -10.97
C TRP A 350 10.18 1.95 -11.32
N LEU A 351 9.41 0.93 -11.60
CA LEU A 351 9.91 -0.36 -12.08
C LEU A 351 9.81 -0.40 -13.61
N GLY A 352 10.91 -0.06 -14.29
CA GLY A 352 10.95 0.06 -15.76
C GLY A 352 10.51 -1.22 -16.49
N ALA A 353 10.96 -2.37 -16.03
CA ALA A 353 10.59 -3.66 -16.59
C ALA A 353 9.10 -4.00 -16.47
N LEU A 354 8.43 -3.51 -15.42
CA LEU A 354 7.00 -3.72 -15.20
C LEU A 354 6.16 -2.53 -15.68
N GLY A 355 6.79 -1.43 -16.10
CA GLY A 355 6.13 -0.21 -16.53
C GLY A 355 5.18 0.36 -15.50
N LYS A 356 5.52 0.25 -14.20
CA LYS A 356 4.68 0.75 -13.11
C LYS A 356 5.50 1.36 -11.98
N ALA A 357 4.88 2.29 -11.25
CA ALA A 357 5.42 2.77 -9.99
C ALA A 357 4.99 1.84 -8.84
N VAL A 358 5.83 1.75 -7.84
CA VAL A 358 5.54 1.04 -6.58
C VAL A 358 5.87 1.92 -5.40
N VAL A 359 5.11 1.80 -4.34
CA VAL A 359 5.37 2.49 -3.08
C VAL A 359 6.26 1.60 -2.22
N ARG A 360 7.40 2.12 -1.79
CA ARG A 360 8.34 1.40 -0.93
C ARG A 360 8.54 2.12 0.37
N ARG A 361 8.59 1.33 1.43
CA ARG A 361 8.93 1.79 2.77
C ARG A 361 10.33 1.31 3.13
N ARG A 362 11.14 2.21 3.63
CA ARG A 362 12.52 1.93 4.01
C ARG A 362 12.74 2.31 5.48
N TYR A 363 13.30 1.37 6.22
CA TYR A 363 13.71 1.54 7.60
C TYR A 363 15.22 1.66 7.64
N LEU A 364 15.72 2.72 8.25
CA LEU A 364 17.15 3.00 8.40
C LEU A 364 17.50 2.99 9.88
N ALA A 365 18.58 2.30 10.25
CA ALA A 365 19.14 2.37 11.59
C ALA A 365 20.66 2.22 11.57
N ARG A 366 21.36 2.91 12.45
CA ARG A 366 22.80 2.82 12.64
C ARG A 366 23.12 2.22 14.00
N PHE A 367 24.11 1.32 13.99
CA PHE A 367 24.55 0.64 15.20
C PHE A 367 26.06 0.67 15.31
N GLN A 368 26.56 1.02 16.52
CA GLN A 368 27.94 0.83 16.88
C GLN A 368 28.12 -0.55 17.46
N VAL A 369 28.78 -1.42 16.72
CA VAL A 369 29.11 -2.77 17.17
C VAL A 369 30.49 -2.72 17.85
N ALA A 370 30.60 -3.35 19.02
CA ALA A 370 31.87 -3.38 19.75
C ALA A 370 32.95 -4.09 18.91
N GLY A 371 34.11 -3.42 18.74
CA GLY A 371 35.21 -3.90 17.91
C GLY A 371 35.18 -3.46 16.46
N GLU A 372 34.09 -2.87 15.97
CA GLU A 372 34.02 -2.29 14.62
C GLU A 372 34.36 -0.79 14.63
N VAL A 373 35.15 -0.37 13.65
CA VAL A 373 35.63 1.03 13.58
C VAL A 373 34.51 1.98 13.13
N GLN A 374 33.63 1.50 12.26
CA GLN A 374 32.52 2.29 11.70
C GLN A 374 31.16 1.74 12.12
N PRO A 375 30.16 2.62 12.32
CA PRO A 375 28.82 2.16 12.62
C PRO A 375 28.22 1.33 11.47
N ALA A 376 27.64 0.18 11.81
CA ALA A 376 26.90 -0.62 10.87
C ALA A 376 25.58 0.07 10.51
N LEU A 377 25.28 0.17 9.23
CA LEU A 377 24.00 0.65 8.69
C LEU A 377 23.12 -0.54 8.38
N ALA A 378 21.95 -0.59 8.99
CA ALA A 378 20.92 -1.56 8.64
C ALA A 378 19.81 -0.90 7.83
N VAL A 379 19.48 -1.49 6.70
CA VAL A 379 18.40 -1.06 5.82
C VAL A 379 17.44 -2.20 5.59
N PHE A 380 16.20 -2.00 5.96
CA PHE A 380 15.11 -2.90 5.62
C PHE A 380 14.15 -2.17 4.70
N GLU A 381 13.81 -2.74 3.56
CA GLU A 381 12.94 -2.12 2.59
C GLU A 381 11.84 -3.07 2.17
N VAL A 382 10.59 -2.62 2.30
CA VAL A 382 9.39 -3.37 1.99
C VAL A 382 8.46 -2.57 1.09
N GLY A 383 7.84 -3.24 0.15
CA GLY A 383 6.81 -2.69 -0.74
C GLY A 383 5.79 -3.74 -1.12
N ASP A 384 4.80 -3.34 -1.88
CA ASP A 384 3.74 -4.22 -2.36
C ASP A 384 4.19 -5.36 -3.27
N ASP A 385 5.26 -5.12 -4.00
CA ASP A 385 5.85 -6.10 -4.93
C ASP A 385 6.85 -7.03 -4.24
N GLY A 386 6.93 -6.95 -2.94
CA GLY A 386 7.83 -7.71 -2.12
C GLY A 386 8.87 -6.83 -1.43
N TRP A 387 9.80 -7.47 -0.75
CA TRP A 387 10.87 -6.74 -0.12
C TRP A 387 12.15 -6.77 -0.95
N VAL A 388 12.83 -5.65 -0.90
CA VAL A 388 13.85 -5.32 -1.89
C VAL A 388 15.24 -5.58 -1.40
N GLY A 389 15.45 -5.54 -0.12
CA GLY A 389 16.80 -5.72 0.34
C GLY A 389 16.96 -5.53 1.83
N VAL A 390 17.90 -6.29 2.32
CA VAL A 390 18.53 -6.09 3.59
C VAL A 390 19.95 -5.78 3.29
N THR A 391 20.36 -4.64 3.72
CA THR A 391 21.76 -4.24 3.62
C THR A 391 22.24 -3.94 5.01
N THR A 392 23.33 -4.61 5.39
CA THR A 392 24.00 -4.34 6.65
C THR A 392 25.48 -4.29 6.35
N PHE A 393 26.04 -3.10 6.32
CA PHE A 393 27.48 -2.89 6.19
C PHE A 393 27.85 -1.49 6.69
N PRO A 394 29.07 -1.24 7.10
CA PRO A 394 29.54 0.11 7.33
C PRO A 394 29.63 0.86 5.99
N PRO A 395 28.84 1.94 5.78
CA PRO A 395 28.92 2.70 4.55
C PRO A 395 30.22 3.51 4.55
N GLU A 396 31.00 3.34 3.49
CA GLU A 396 32.22 4.12 3.29
C GLU A 396 31.93 5.56 2.82
N ASP A 397 30.71 5.83 2.33
CA ASP A 397 30.33 7.09 1.70
C ASP A 397 29.03 7.65 2.27
N GLY A 398 29.09 8.91 2.74
CA GLY A 398 27.93 9.68 3.18
C GLY A 398 26.88 9.89 2.08
N ALA A 399 27.29 9.99 0.81
CA ALA A 399 26.37 10.13 -0.32
C ALA A 399 25.46 8.93 -0.49
N TYR A 400 25.93 7.73 -0.16
CA TYR A 400 25.08 6.53 -0.15
C TYR A 400 23.96 6.62 0.87
N VAL A 401 24.28 7.03 2.11
CA VAL A 401 23.28 7.20 3.18
C VAL A 401 22.25 8.26 2.79
N GLU A 402 22.68 9.36 2.21
CA GLU A 402 21.80 10.40 1.71
C GLU A 402 20.91 9.90 0.55
N GLY A 403 21.43 9.04 -0.33
CA GLY A 403 20.65 8.38 -1.37
C GLY A 403 19.53 7.46 -0.83
N LEU A 404 19.69 6.92 0.37
CA LEU A 404 18.66 6.13 1.05
C LEU A 404 17.55 6.99 1.66
N ARG A 405 17.84 8.25 2.00
CA ARG A 405 16.93 9.20 2.65
C ARG A 405 16.15 10.03 1.64
N GLN A 406 15.54 9.34 0.66
CA GLN A 406 14.75 9.96 -0.40
C GLN A 406 13.26 9.64 -0.25
N GLY A 407 12.41 10.60 -0.64
CA GLY A 407 10.97 10.48 -0.54
C GLY A 407 10.41 11.25 0.63
N VAL A 408 9.41 10.70 1.30
CA VAL A 408 8.75 11.30 2.45
C VAL A 408 9.23 10.63 3.73
N ARG A 409 9.79 11.39 4.66
CA ARG A 409 10.15 10.90 5.99
C ARG A 409 8.89 10.78 6.84
N LEU A 410 8.58 9.56 7.29
CA LEU A 410 7.42 9.26 8.11
C LEU A 410 7.73 9.26 9.60
N TYR A 411 8.96 8.93 9.93
CA TYR A 411 9.43 8.81 11.31
C TYR A 411 10.89 9.24 11.40
N SER A 412 11.22 9.89 12.48
CA SER A 412 12.59 10.17 12.93
C SER A 412 12.64 9.90 14.41
N ARG A 413 13.65 9.18 14.86
CA ARG A 413 13.92 8.98 16.27
C ARG A 413 14.36 10.32 16.88
N GLU A 414 13.68 10.72 17.95
CA GLU A 414 14.14 11.83 18.80
C GLU A 414 15.41 11.41 19.58
N GLU A 415 16.32 12.34 19.80
CA GLU A 415 17.56 12.08 20.56
C GLU A 415 17.28 11.80 22.04
#